data_52ad140f86c0547377350d7dcf7107f5
#
_entry.id   52ad140f86c0547377350d7dcf7107f5
#
_cell.length_a   1.000
_cell.length_b   1.000
_cell.length_c   1.000
_cell.angle_alpha   90.00
_cell.angle_beta   90.00
_cell.angle_gamma   90.00
#
_symmetry.space_group_name_H-M   'P 1'
#
loop_
_entity.id
_entity.type
_entity.pdbx_description
1 polymer ?
#
loop_
_entity_poly.entity_id
_entity_poly.type
_entity_poly.pdbx_seq_one_letter_code
_entity_poly.pdbx_strand_id
1 'polypeptide(L)'
;MCIRDRLTAADWPKRGQHAVALHACGDLHRRLIAQGADVGVARFDVAPCCYYRGVTSTYQALSGNLHTALTRDDVRLAVTETVTASARLTVQRDKEMAWKLGFDAYRRASAGAQYQNFKPVPAVWFRGSFNEFLVLMADRQGLPQPSAGISGEFEAAGWRRQGEVMRLSIVRHAFRRALEVWLALDLAVFLENRGYAVELGSFCERQLTPRNLLISARLG
;
A
#
# COMPACT_ATOMS: atom_id res chain seq x y z
N MET A 1 2.52 -14.15 4.51
CA MET A 1 2.10 -14.32 5.91
C MET A 1 2.96 -13.39 6.73
N CYS A 2 2.40 -12.32 7.31
CA CYS A 2 3.18 -11.42 8.16
C CYS A 2 3.36 -12.09 9.53
N ILE A 3 4.59 -12.17 10.01
CA ILE A 3 4.97 -12.77 11.30
C ILE A 3 4.44 -11.96 12.51
N ARG A 4 3.62 -10.95 12.26
CA ARG A 4 3.20 -9.91 13.21
C ARG A 4 2.60 -10.43 14.53
N ASP A 5 1.99 -11.60 14.52
CA ASP A 5 1.17 -12.08 15.65
C ASP A 5 1.84 -13.15 16.49
N ARG A 6 3.13 -13.45 16.24
CA ARG A 6 3.85 -14.54 16.92
C ARG A 6 5.10 -14.12 17.69
N LEU A 7 5.48 -12.82 17.66
CA LEU A 7 6.62 -12.35 18.43
C LEU A 7 6.24 -12.18 19.88
N THR A 8 6.82 -12.99 20.74
CA THR A 8 6.72 -12.87 22.20
C THR A 8 7.74 -11.85 22.70
N ALA A 9 7.64 -11.42 23.96
CA ALA A 9 8.63 -10.53 24.56
C ALA A 9 10.06 -11.12 24.55
N ALA A 10 10.18 -12.45 24.50
CA ALA A 10 11.46 -13.14 24.40
C ALA A 10 12.15 -13.00 23.04
N ASP A 11 11.38 -12.68 21.99
CA ASP A 11 11.89 -12.56 20.61
C ASP A 11 12.41 -11.15 20.29
N TRP A 12 12.22 -10.18 21.19
CA TRP A 12 12.71 -8.83 20.98
C TRP A 12 14.21 -8.71 21.28
N PRO A 13 14.93 -7.83 20.55
CA PRO A 13 16.34 -7.66 20.74
C PRO A 13 16.66 -7.12 22.14
N LYS A 14 17.76 -7.55 22.69
CA LYS A 14 18.29 -7.16 24.00
C LYS A 14 19.45 -6.19 23.83
N ARG A 15 19.83 -5.55 24.93
CA ARG A 15 20.97 -4.65 24.99
C ARG A 15 22.21 -5.27 24.35
N GLY A 16 22.92 -4.49 23.53
CA GLY A 16 24.16 -4.89 22.90
C GLY A 16 23.99 -5.81 21.66
N GLN A 17 22.77 -6.22 21.33
CA GLN A 17 22.53 -7.06 20.15
C GLN A 17 22.47 -6.25 18.85
N HIS A 18 22.55 -6.93 17.72
CA HIS A 18 22.30 -6.41 16.39
C HIS A 18 20.91 -6.84 15.93
N ALA A 19 20.03 -5.88 15.71
CA ALA A 19 18.68 -6.13 15.23
C ALA A 19 18.63 -5.99 13.70
N VAL A 20 18.26 -7.06 13.00
CA VAL A 20 18.08 -7.06 11.54
C VAL A 20 16.62 -7.33 11.20
N ALA A 21 16.03 -6.47 10.37
CA ALA A 21 14.65 -6.64 9.95
C ALA A 21 14.45 -6.25 8.48
N LEU A 22 14.29 -7.26 7.63
CA LEU A 22 13.90 -7.08 6.24
C LEU A 22 12.39 -7.25 6.10
N HIS A 23 11.72 -6.29 5.43
CA HIS A 23 10.27 -6.29 5.25
C HIS A 23 9.46 -6.33 6.56
N ALA A 24 9.97 -5.70 7.61
CA ALA A 24 9.21 -5.51 8.85
C ALA A 24 8.01 -4.59 8.59
N CYS A 25 6.82 -5.17 8.50
CA CYS A 25 5.61 -4.47 8.07
C CYS A 25 4.99 -3.62 9.18
N GLY A 26 4.67 -2.37 8.87
CA GLY A 26 3.86 -1.49 9.70
C GLY A 26 4.44 -1.28 11.10
N ASP A 27 3.65 -1.53 12.12
CA ASP A 27 4.08 -1.34 13.51
C ASP A 27 5.28 -2.18 13.93
N LEU A 28 5.56 -3.29 13.24
CA LEU A 28 6.66 -4.16 13.64
C LEU A 28 8.00 -3.43 13.58
N HIS A 29 8.30 -2.73 12.47
CA HIS A 29 9.57 -1.99 12.38
C HIS A 29 9.61 -0.78 13.33
N ARG A 30 8.48 -0.10 13.53
CA ARG A 30 8.38 1.03 14.46
C ARG A 30 8.62 0.58 15.90
N ARG A 31 7.96 -0.51 16.31
CA ARG A 31 8.14 -1.10 17.64
C ARG A 31 9.54 -1.64 17.85
N LEU A 32 10.12 -2.31 16.84
CA LEU A 32 11.48 -2.80 16.87
C LEU A 32 12.48 -1.66 17.14
N ILE A 33 12.34 -0.56 16.40
CA ILE A 33 13.20 0.61 16.54
C ILE A 33 12.98 1.28 17.91
N ALA A 34 11.73 1.54 18.31
CA ALA A 34 11.43 2.22 19.56
C ALA A 34 11.90 1.42 20.77
N GLN A 35 11.45 0.17 20.89
CA GLN A 35 11.79 -0.68 22.03
C GLN A 35 13.27 -1.09 22.04
N GLY A 36 13.85 -1.33 20.86
CA GLY A 36 15.25 -1.67 20.76
C GLY A 36 16.17 -0.51 21.15
N ALA A 37 15.80 0.73 20.80
CA ALA A 37 16.52 1.92 21.23
C ALA A 37 16.41 2.12 22.76
N ASP A 38 15.23 1.89 23.34
CA ASP A 38 15.02 2.02 24.78
C ASP A 38 15.88 1.02 25.60
N VAL A 39 16.11 -0.18 25.08
CA VAL A 39 16.95 -1.19 25.75
C VAL A 39 18.43 -1.10 25.38
N GLY A 40 18.83 -0.24 24.46
CA GLY A 40 20.21 -0.05 24.05
C GLY A 40 20.72 -1.17 23.12
N VAL A 41 19.96 -1.49 22.07
CA VAL A 41 20.42 -2.34 20.97
C VAL A 41 21.65 -1.70 20.31
N ALA A 42 22.72 -2.45 20.12
CA ALA A 42 23.98 -1.90 19.63
C ALA A 42 23.92 -1.47 18.15
N ARG A 43 23.13 -2.19 17.35
CA ARG A 43 23.02 -1.91 15.91
C ARG A 43 21.64 -2.28 15.37
N PHE A 44 21.17 -1.46 14.43
CA PHE A 44 19.97 -1.76 13.61
C PHE A 44 20.35 -1.79 12.14
N ASP A 45 19.82 -2.78 11.39
CA ASP A 45 19.73 -2.79 9.95
C ASP A 45 18.27 -3.12 9.58
N VAL A 46 17.50 -2.08 9.28
CA VAL A 46 16.03 -2.19 9.09
C VAL A 46 15.63 -1.69 7.71
N ALA A 47 15.02 -2.55 6.92
CA ALA A 47 14.33 -2.19 5.69
C ALA A 47 12.82 -2.05 5.96
N PRO A 48 12.32 -0.84 6.25
CA PRO A 48 10.92 -0.62 6.60
C PRO A 48 10.02 -0.81 5.39
N CYS A 49 8.84 -1.35 5.60
CA CYS A 49 7.83 -1.49 4.56
C CYS A 49 6.41 -1.38 5.13
N CYS A 50 5.42 -1.27 4.22
CA CYS A 50 4.00 -1.26 4.58
C CYS A 50 3.66 -0.30 5.74
N TYR A 51 4.22 0.91 5.72
CA TYR A 51 4.10 1.92 6.78
C TYR A 51 2.65 2.18 7.25
N TYR A 52 1.66 2.02 6.34
CA TYR A 52 0.24 2.23 6.64
C TYR A 52 -0.38 1.18 7.56
N ARG A 53 0.27 0.02 7.73
CA ARG A 53 -0.20 -1.02 8.65
C ARG A 53 0.11 -0.59 10.07
N GLY A 54 -0.91 -0.54 10.91
CA GLY A 54 -0.81 -0.02 12.27
C GLY A 54 -1.24 1.45 12.40
N VAL A 55 -1.42 2.17 11.28
CA VAL A 55 -2.04 3.49 11.30
C VAL A 55 -3.56 3.32 11.41
N THR A 56 -4.15 3.74 12.52
CA THR A 56 -5.59 3.66 12.76
C THR A 56 -6.34 4.86 12.16
N SER A 57 -5.91 6.08 12.45
CA SER A 57 -6.47 7.33 11.92
C SER A 57 -5.39 8.15 11.21
N THR A 58 -4.44 8.67 11.96
CA THR A 58 -3.30 9.46 11.47
C THR A 58 -1.97 8.82 11.83
N TYR A 59 -0.97 9.04 11.01
CA TYR A 59 0.39 8.61 11.27
C TYR A 59 0.98 9.42 12.43
N GLN A 60 1.47 8.73 13.43
CA GLN A 60 2.18 9.35 14.56
C GLN A 60 3.68 9.22 14.33
N ALA A 61 4.35 10.34 14.07
CA ALA A 61 5.79 10.34 13.90
C ALA A 61 6.50 9.93 15.19
N LEU A 62 7.52 9.07 15.07
CA LEU A 62 8.35 8.68 16.22
C LEU A 62 9.30 9.82 16.63
N SER A 63 9.81 10.58 15.66
CA SER A 63 10.68 11.74 15.93
C SER A 63 9.98 12.91 16.60
N GLY A 64 8.65 12.94 16.58
CA GLY A 64 7.86 14.07 17.06
C GLY A 64 7.82 15.29 16.13
N ASN A 65 8.55 15.26 15.02
CA ASN A 65 8.74 16.41 14.11
C ASN A 65 7.72 16.44 12.95
N LEU A 66 6.51 15.94 13.14
CA LEU A 66 5.48 15.94 12.11
C LEU A 66 4.58 17.15 12.24
N HIS A 67 4.61 18.04 11.24
CA HIS A 67 3.72 19.20 11.16
C HIS A 67 2.47 18.96 10.30
N THR A 68 2.38 17.82 9.61
CA THR A 68 1.27 17.48 8.72
C THR A 68 0.61 16.18 9.16
N ALA A 69 -0.71 16.21 9.37
CA ALA A 69 -1.48 15.01 9.67
C ALA A 69 -1.62 14.15 8.42
N LEU A 70 -0.87 13.04 8.35
CA LEU A 70 -0.99 12.05 7.28
C LEU A 70 -2.00 10.98 7.68
N THR A 71 -3.03 10.79 6.86
CA THR A 71 -3.98 9.70 7.04
C THR A 71 -3.36 8.36 6.66
N ARG A 72 -4.04 7.27 7.02
CA ARG A 72 -3.63 5.92 6.61
C ARG A 72 -3.53 5.77 5.09
N ASP A 73 -4.42 6.40 4.33
CA ASP A 73 -4.42 6.32 2.87
C ASP A 73 -3.28 7.15 2.25
N ASP A 74 -2.91 8.29 2.87
CA ASP A 74 -1.73 9.04 2.46
C ASP A 74 -0.46 8.20 2.65
N VAL A 75 -0.28 7.62 3.82
CA VAL A 75 0.88 6.76 4.12
C VAL A 75 0.91 5.51 3.23
N ARG A 76 -0.26 4.99 2.85
CA ARG A 76 -0.35 3.87 1.91
C ARG A 76 0.23 4.21 0.53
N LEU A 77 0.22 5.47 0.13
CA LEU A 77 0.79 5.89 -1.15
C LEU A 77 2.27 5.49 -1.26
N ALA A 78 3.05 5.58 -0.20
CA ALA A 78 4.47 5.21 -0.18
C ALA A 78 4.76 3.77 -0.67
N VAL A 79 3.77 2.86 -0.57
CA VAL A 79 3.91 1.43 -0.92
C VAL A 79 3.06 0.99 -2.10
N THR A 80 2.42 1.90 -2.82
CA THR A 80 1.53 1.60 -3.96
C THR A 80 2.26 1.43 -5.28
N GLU A 81 3.54 1.09 -5.28
CA GLU A 81 4.23 0.81 -6.53
C GLU A 81 3.70 -0.46 -7.18
N THR A 82 3.29 -0.34 -8.42
CA THR A 82 3.02 -1.48 -9.29
C THR A 82 4.37 -2.13 -9.63
N VAL A 83 4.56 -3.35 -9.15
CA VAL A 83 5.66 -4.20 -9.62
C VAL A 83 5.63 -4.21 -11.15
N THR A 84 6.78 -4.18 -11.79
CA THR A 84 6.94 -4.33 -13.25
C THR A 84 6.15 -5.56 -13.72
N ALA A 85 4.94 -5.31 -14.21
CA ALA A 85 4.09 -6.33 -14.77
C ALA A 85 4.44 -6.50 -16.26
N SER A 86 4.37 -7.72 -16.77
CA SER A 86 4.45 -7.94 -18.21
C SER A 86 3.33 -7.15 -18.91
N ALA A 87 3.54 -6.78 -20.19
CA ALA A 87 2.53 -6.06 -20.98
C ALA A 87 1.16 -6.78 -20.95
N ARG A 88 1.15 -8.11 -21.02
CA ARG A 88 -0.06 -8.92 -20.93
C ARG A 88 -0.79 -8.73 -19.58
N LEU A 89 -0.06 -8.71 -18.48
CA LEU A 89 -0.64 -8.54 -17.15
C LEU A 89 -1.15 -7.11 -16.95
N THR A 90 -0.51 -6.12 -17.56
CA THR A 90 -0.96 -4.72 -17.55
C THR A 90 -2.31 -4.60 -18.25
N VAL A 91 -2.42 -5.10 -19.49
CA VAL A 91 -3.69 -5.10 -20.24
C VAL A 91 -4.82 -5.79 -19.48
N GLN A 92 -4.52 -6.93 -18.84
CA GLN A 92 -5.51 -7.62 -18.03
C GLN A 92 -5.97 -6.77 -16.83
N ARG A 93 -5.06 -6.14 -16.12
CA ARG A 93 -5.37 -5.26 -14.97
C ARG A 93 -6.18 -4.04 -15.40
N ASP A 94 -5.85 -3.44 -16.54
CA ASP A 94 -6.58 -2.31 -17.10
C ASP A 94 -8.02 -2.69 -17.44
N LYS A 95 -8.23 -3.84 -18.08
CA LYS A 95 -9.54 -4.42 -18.35
C LYS A 95 -10.33 -4.66 -17.05
N GLU A 96 -9.73 -5.33 -16.07
CA GLU A 96 -10.37 -5.60 -14.79
C GLU A 96 -10.78 -4.31 -14.06
N MET A 97 -9.94 -3.28 -14.11
CA MET A 97 -10.24 -1.97 -13.53
C MET A 97 -11.39 -1.31 -14.27
N ALA A 98 -11.32 -1.23 -15.61
CA ALA A 98 -12.35 -0.61 -16.42
C ALA A 98 -13.71 -1.28 -16.20
N TRP A 99 -13.75 -2.61 -16.16
CA TRP A 99 -14.99 -3.35 -15.97
C TRP A 99 -15.58 -3.16 -14.56
N LYS A 100 -14.77 -3.11 -13.54
CA LYS A 100 -15.24 -2.79 -12.17
C LYS A 100 -15.80 -1.38 -12.10
N LEU A 101 -15.16 -0.41 -12.74
CA LEU A 101 -15.65 0.98 -12.82
C LEU A 101 -16.92 1.12 -13.64
N GLY A 102 -17.06 0.35 -14.73
CA GLY A 102 -18.29 0.26 -15.51
C GLY A 102 -19.45 -0.32 -14.70
N PHE A 103 -19.20 -1.38 -13.95
CA PHE A 103 -20.19 -1.92 -13.03
C PHE A 103 -20.56 -0.94 -11.91
N ASP A 104 -19.60 -0.19 -11.36
CA ASP A 104 -19.92 0.86 -10.37
C ASP A 104 -20.83 1.96 -10.95
N ALA A 105 -20.62 2.34 -12.22
CA ALA A 105 -21.50 3.25 -12.91
C ALA A 105 -22.92 2.68 -13.07
N TYR A 106 -23.04 1.41 -13.49
CA TYR A 106 -24.32 0.72 -13.57
C TYR A 106 -25.04 0.65 -12.22
N ARG A 107 -24.33 0.28 -11.17
CA ARG A 107 -24.87 0.17 -9.81
C ARG A 107 -25.43 1.52 -9.32
N ARG A 108 -24.71 2.62 -9.59
CA ARG A 108 -25.17 3.96 -9.23
C ARG A 108 -26.42 4.38 -10.01
N ALA A 109 -26.47 4.06 -11.29
CA ALA A 109 -27.63 4.37 -12.12
C ALA A 109 -28.87 3.56 -11.71
N SER A 110 -28.67 2.28 -11.33
CA SER A 110 -29.79 1.37 -11.03
C SER A 110 -30.31 1.47 -9.60
N ALA A 111 -29.48 1.83 -8.62
CA ALA A 111 -29.84 1.81 -7.20
C ALA A 111 -29.54 3.11 -6.46
N GLY A 112 -29.08 4.18 -7.13
CA GLY A 112 -28.68 5.45 -6.48
C GLY A 112 -27.55 5.25 -5.44
N ALA A 113 -26.83 4.15 -5.52
CA ALA A 113 -25.88 3.72 -4.49
C ALA A 113 -24.60 4.56 -4.50
N GLN A 114 -24.10 4.86 -3.32
CA GLN A 114 -22.76 5.46 -3.17
C GLN A 114 -21.68 4.42 -3.47
N TYR A 115 -20.44 4.91 -3.69
CA TYR A 115 -19.28 4.03 -3.90
C TYR A 115 -19.13 3.01 -2.76
N GLN A 116 -18.88 1.77 -3.14
CA GLN A 116 -18.53 0.68 -2.22
C GLN A 116 -17.29 -0.05 -2.71
N ASN A 117 -16.47 -0.48 -1.77
CA ASN A 117 -15.32 -1.29 -2.11
C ASN A 117 -15.75 -2.64 -2.73
N PHE A 118 -15.09 -3.01 -3.83
CA PHE A 118 -15.32 -4.31 -4.45
C PHE A 118 -14.79 -5.44 -3.58
N LYS A 119 -15.64 -6.41 -3.29
CA LYS A 119 -15.17 -7.73 -2.82
C LYS A 119 -14.37 -8.40 -3.95
N PRO A 120 -13.45 -9.32 -3.64
CA PRO A 120 -12.71 -10.06 -4.66
C PRO A 120 -13.66 -10.67 -5.70
N VAL A 121 -13.32 -10.46 -6.97
CA VAL A 121 -14.09 -10.97 -8.12
C VAL A 121 -13.33 -12.14 -8.72
N PRO A 122 -13.98 -13.28 -9.02
CA PRO A 122 -13.33 -14.41 -9.67
C PRO A 122 -12.69 -14.00 -11.02
N ALA A 123 -11.44 -14.38 -11.25
CA ALA A 123 -10.71 -14.01 -12.46
C ALA A 123 -11.38 -14.56 -13.74
N VAL A 124 -12.11 -15.66 -13.63
CA VAL A 124 -12.85 -16.25 -14.75
C VAL A 124 -13.93 -15.32 -15.30
N TRP A 125 -14.52 -14.44 -14.47
CA TRP A 125 -15.55 -13.50 -14.90
C TRP A 125 -15.05 -12.41 -15.85
N PHE A 126 -13.74 -12.20 -15.91
CA PHE A 126 -13.11 -11.26 -16.86
C PHE A 126 -12.71 -11.91 -18.19
N ARG A 127 -12.97 -13.21 -18.40
CA ARG A 127 -12.60 -13.92 -19.64
C ARG A 127 -13.62 -13.73 -20.76
N GLY A 128 -14.89 -13.54 -20.43
CA GLY A 128 -15.98 -13.34 -21.35
C GLY A 128 -16.13 -11.90 -21.83
N SER A 129 -17.38 -11.53 -22.13
CA SER A 129 -17.81 -10.18 -22.49
C SER A 129 -18.11 -9.33 -21.23
N PHE A 130 -18.11 -8.00 -21.42
CA PHE A 130 -18.55 -7.11 -20.34
C PHE A 130 -20.02 -7.33 -19.95
N ASN A 131 -20.87 -7.68 -20.91
CA ASN A 131 -22.27 -7.98 -20.63
C ASN A 131 -22.42 -9.16 -19.69
N GLU A 132 -21.72 -10.26 -19.92
CA GLU A 132 -21.71 -11.43 -19.04
C GLU A 132 -21.19 -11.07 -17.63
N PHE A 133 -20.10 -10.28 -17.56
CA PHE A 133 -19.56 -9.77 -16.31
C PHE A 133 -20.59 -8.91 -15.57
N LEU A 134 -21.30 -8.02 -16.27
CA LEU A 134 -22.30 -7.12 -15.72
C LEU A 134 -23.48 -7.90 -15.11
N VAL A 135 -23.99 -8.92 -15.83
CA VAL A 135 -25.05 -9.82 -15.38
C VAL A 135 -24.64 -10.55 -14.10
N LEU A 136 -23.46 -11.17 -14.09
CA LEU A 136 -22.95 -11.90 -12.93
C LEU A 136 -22.76 -10.98 -11.70
N MET A 137 -22.29 -9.76 -11.93
CA MET A 137 -22.11 -8.79 -10.85
C MET A 137 -23.44 -8.24 -10.33
N ALA A 138 -24.42 -8.01 -11.20
CA ALA A 138 -25.77 -7.56 -10.82
C ALA A 138 -26.45 -8.64 -9.96
N ASP A 139 -26.43 -9.89 -10.40
CA ASP A 139 -26.95 -11.04 -9.66
C ASP A 139 -26.30 -11.16 -8.28
N ARG A 140 -24.97 -11.13 -8.23
CA ARG A 140 -24.20 -11.21 -6.97
C ARG A 140 -24.56 -10.13 -5.94
N GLN A 141 -25.00 -8.95 -6.41
CA GLN A 141 -25.32 -7.81 -5.55
C GLN A 141 -26.83 -7.58 -5.38
N GLY A 142 -27.67 -8.46 -5.94
CA GLY A 142 -29.12 -8.33 -5.87
C GLY A 142 -29.65 -7.08 -6.58
N LEU A 143 -28.98 -6.65 -7.66
CA LEU A 143 -29.38 -5.51 -8.48
C LEU A 143 -30.31 -5.96 -9.61
N PRO A 144 -31.12 -5.04 -10.18
CA PRO A 144 -31.86 -5.34 -11.40
C PRO A 144 -30.93 -5.89 -12.48
N GLN A 145 -31.44 -6.77 -13.33
CA GLN A 145 -30.66 -7.26 -14.45
C GLN A 145 -30.54 -6.20 -15.55
N PRO A 146 -29.36 -6.06 -16.20
CA PRO A 146 -29.17 -5.06 -17.24
C PRO A 146 -30.08 -5.35 -18.45
N SER A 147 -30.74 -4.30 -18.93
CA SER A 147 -31.54 -4.37 -20.13
C SER A 147 -30.68 -4.66 -21.38
N ALA A 148 -31.25 -5.26 -22.40
CA ALA A 148 -30.55 -5.52 -23.66
C ALA A 148 -29.99 -4.21 -24.23
N GLY A 149 -28.70 -4.25 -24.64
CA GLY A 149 -28.02 -3.12 -25.30
C GLY A 149 -27.38 -2.10 -24.36
N ILE A 150 -27.70 -2.06 -23.06
CA ILE A 150 -27.17 -1.04 -22.14
C ILE A 150 -25.71 -1.27 -21.72
N SER A 151 -25.22 -2.52 -21.87
CA SER A 151 -23.88 -2.89 -21.40
C SER A 151 -22.76 -2.10 -22.06
N GLY A 152 -22.88 -1.77 -23.34
CA GLY A 152 -21.86 -0.99 -24.08
C GLY A 152 -21.66 0.41 -23.52
N GLU A 153 -22.70 1.08 -23.06
CA GLU A 153 -22.63 2.40 -22.45
C GLU A 153 -21.81 2.36 -21.15
N PHE A 154 -22.09 1.38 -20.29
CA PHE A 154 -21.38 1.22 -19.02
C PHE A 154 -19.95 0.71 -19.20
N GLU A 155 -19.67 -0.11 -20.21
CA GLU A 155 -18.31 -0.48 -20.55
C GLU A 155 -17.49 0.72 -21.00
N ALA A 156 -18.05 1.55 -21.90
CA ALA A 156 -17.41 2.80 -22.33
C ALA A 156 -17.19 3.78 -21.15
N ALA A 157 -18.15 3.90 -20.24
CA ALA A 157 -18.01 4.70 -19.03
C ALA A 157 -16.87 4.16 -18.14
N GLY A 158 -16.77 2.85 -18.01
CA GLY A 158 -15.69 2.20 -17.27
C GLY A 158 -14.31 2.51 -17.81
N TRP A 159 -14.12 2.41 -19.13
CA TRP A 159 -12.87 2.74 -19.79
C TRP A 159 -12.50 4.24 -19.68
N ARG A 160 -13.46 5.14 -19.84
CA ARG A 160 -13.22 6.59 -19.62
C ARG A 160 -12.71 6.83 -18.21
N ARG A 161 -13.38 6.26 -17.23
CA ARG A 161 -13.05 6.43 -15.81
C ARG A 161 -11.71 5.78 -15.44
N GLN A 162 -11.39 4.63 -16.03
CA GLN A 162 -10.08 3.99 -15.90
C GLN A 162 -8.95 4.93 -16.40
N GLY A 163 -9.14 5.55 -17.56
CA GLY A 163 -8.18 6.54 -18.09
C GLY A 163 -8.01 7.76 -17.17
N GLU A 164 -9.07 8.24 -16.52
CA GLU A 164 -9.01 9.33 -15.53
C GLU A 164 -8.20 8.90 -14.29
N VAL A 165 -8.49 7.70 -13.76
CA VAL A 165 -7.76 7.16 -12.60
C VAL A 165 -6.28 6.98 -12.93
N MET A 166 -5.94 6.50 -14.13
CA MET A 166 -4.55 6.35 -14.55
C MET A 166 -3.82 7.69 -14.62
N ARG A 167 -4.44 8.74 -15.17
CA ARG A 167 -3.85 10.10 -15.20
C ARG A 167 -3.62 10.65 -13.79
N LEU A 168 -4.61 10.52 -12.90
CA LEU A 168 -4.47 10.93 -11.50
C LEU A 168 -3.39 10.13 -10.77
N SER A 169 -3.22 8.85 -11.12
CA SER A 169 -2.19 7.98 -10.55
C SER A 169 -0.78 8.47 -10.87
N ILE A 170 -0.53 9.05 -12.05
CA ILE A 170 0.78 9.60 -12.42
C ILE A 170 1.18 10.69 -11.42
N VAL A 171 0.28 11.64 -11.14
CA VAL A 171 0.53 12.73 -10.17
C VAL A 171 0.81 12.16 -8.78
N ARG A 172 -0.02 11.23 -8.32
CA ARG A 172 0.16 10.59 -7.01
C ARG A 172 1.50 9.85 -6.91
N HIS A 173 1.89 9.14 -7.97
CA HIS A 173 3.13 8.38 -7.98
C HIS A 173 4.38 9.27 -8.00
N ALA A 174 4.31 10.52 -8.50
CA ALA A 174 5.41 11.47 -8.43
C ALA A 174 5.83 11.76 -6.98
N PHE A 175 4.89 11.79 -6.04
CA PHE A 175 5.16 12.04 -4.61
C PHE A 175 5.46 10.77 -3.81
N ARG A 176 5.29 9.60 -4.37
CA ARG A 176 5.40 8.32 -3.67
C ARG A 176 6.77 8.12 -3.02
N ARG A 177 7.85 8.31 -3.79
CA ARG A 177 9.21 8.10 -3.28
C ARG A 177 9.61 9.15 -2.26
N ALA A 178 9.22 10.40 -2.47
CA ALA A 178 9.44 11.48 -1.51
C ALA A 178 8.78 11.15 -0.16
N LEU A 179 7.54 10.67 -0.19
CA LEU A 179 6.84 10.25 1.02
C LEU A 179 7.47 9.03 1.68
N GLU A 180 7.93 8.05 0.91
CA GLU A 180 8.63 6.88 1.44
C GLU A 180 9.93 7.27 2.15
N VAL A 181 10.74 8.14 1.52
CA VAL A 181 11.97 8.67 2.11
C VAL A 181 11.65 9.46 3.38
N TRP A 182 10.61 10.30 3.35
CA TRP A 182 10.19 11.07 4.51
C TRP A 182 9.80 10.18 5.71
N LEU A 183 9.04 9.10 5.46
CA LEU A 183 8.67 8.12 6.49
C LEU A 183 9.89 7.37 7.04
N ALA A 184 10.90 7.09 6.20
CA ALA A 184 12.15 6.50 6.65
C ALA A 184 13.00 7.48 7.45
N LEU A 185 13.02 8.76 7.07
CA LEU A 185 13.69 9.83 7.82
C LEU A 185 13.09 10.04 9.21
N ASP A 186 11.78 9.91 9.39
CA ASP A 186 11.16 9.94 10.72
C ASP A 186 11.78 8.90 11.66
N LEU A 187 12.00 7.68 11.16
CA LEU A 187 12.63 6.61 11.94
C LEU A 187 14.13 6.88 12.18
N ALA A 188 14.81 7.43 11.19
CA ALA A 188 16.24 7.76 11.29
C ALA A 188 16.47 8.86 12.35
N VAL A 189 15.74 9.98 12.26
CA VAL A 189 15.80 11.08 13.23
C VAL A 189 15.44 10.63 14.63
N PHE A 190 14.47 9.73 14.78
CA PHE A 190 14.16 9.14 16.07
C PHE A 190 15.36 8.40 16.69
N LEU A 191 16.11 7.64 15.89
CA LEU A 191 17.32 6.94 16.35
C LEU A 191 18.46 7.92 16.65
N GLU A 192 18.67 8.95 15.81
CA GLU A 192 19.66 10.00 16.07
C GLU A 192 19.40 10.71 17.42
N ASN A 193 18.14 11.04 17.70
CA ASN A 193 17.72 11.63 18.98
C ASN A 193 17.97 10.70 20.19
N ARG A 194 18.27 9.43 19.95
CA ARG A 194 18.62 8.41 20.95
C ARG A 194 20.11 8.08 21.00
N GLY A 195 20.95 8.87 20.33
CA GLY A 195 22.40 8.74 20.35
C GLY A 195 22.97 7.71 19.37
N TYR A 196 22.19 7.32 18.36
CA TYR A 196 22.68 6.46 17.28
C TYR A 196 23.29 7.30 16.16
N ALA A 197 24.42 6.85 15.62
CA ALA A 197 24.90 7.27 14.30
C ALA A 197 24.10 6.54 13.23
N VAL A 198 23.35 7.29 12.40
CA VAL A 198 22.38 6.72 11.46
C VAL A 198 22.79 7.00 10.03
N GLU A 199 22.64 5.98 9.18
CA GLU A 199 22.83 6.04 7.75
C GLU A 199 21.56 5.54 7.05
N LEU A 200 21.01 6.36 6.15
CA LEU A 200 19.85 6.00 5.33
C LEU A 200 20.31 5.82 3.87
N GLY A 201 20.19 4.61 3.35
CA GLY A 201 20.61 4.26 2.01
C GLY A 201 19.69 3.29 1.30
N SER A 202 20.14 2.76 0.18
CA SER A 202 19.48 1.67 -0.55
C SER A 202 20.33 0.41 -0.45
N PHE A 203 19.73 -0.72 -0.11
CA PHE A 203 20.44 -2.00 0.00
C PHE A 203 20.48 -2.81 -1.30
N CYS A 204 19.68 -2.43 -2.30
CA CYS A 204 19.69 -3.04 -3.63
C CYS A 204 19.09 -2.09 -4.66
N GLU A 205 19.17 -2.46 -5.92
CA GLU A 205 18.54 -1.72 -7.01
C GLU A 205 17.01 -1.78 -6.93
N ARG A 206 16.36 -0.69 -7.34
CA ARG A 206 14.90 -0.57 -7.34
C ARG A 206 14.20 -1.61 -8.22
N GLN A 207 14.87 -2.14 -9.23
CA GLN A 207 14.36 -3.17 -10.13
C GLN A 207 14.14 -4.51 -9.41
N LEU A 208 14.95 -4.80 -8.40
CA LEU A 208 14.82 -6.01 -7.58
C LEU A 208 13.67 -5.88 -6.57
N THR A 209 13.59 -4.75 -5.91
CA THR A 209 12.45 -4.38 -5.08
C THR A 209 12.29 -2.87 -5.00
N PRO A 210 11.08 -2.34 -5.21
CA PRO A 210 10.83 -0.92 -5.06
C PRO A 210 10.97 -0.43 -3.61
N ARG A 211 10.99 -1.33 -2.63
CA ARG A 211 11.12 -1.04 -1.19
C ARG A 211 12.53 -1.34 -0.72
N ASN A 212 13.48 -0.59 -1.28
CA ASN A 212 14.90 -0.84 -1.11
C ASN A 212 15.60 0.09 -0.12
N LEU A 213 14.85 0.88 0.65
CA LEU A 213 15.45 1.71 1.70
C LEU A 213 15.93 0.85 2.86
N LEU A 214 17.11 1.19 3.36
CA LEU A 214 17.73 0.60 4.54
C LEU A 214 18.12 1.71 5.53
N ILE A 215 17.73 1.53 6.76
CA ILE A 215 18.21 2.32 7.89
C ILE A 215 19.24 1.47 8.60
N SER A 216 20.50 1.91 8.58
CA SER A 216 21.60 1.35 9.36
C SER A 216 21.92 2.31 10.50
N ALA A 217 21.90 1.83 11.74
CA ALA A 217 22.16 2.66 12.91
C ALA A 217 23.07 1.94 13.89
N ARG A 218 23.99 2.67 14.51
CA ARG A 218 24.93 2.15 15.53
C ARG A 218 24.88 3.05 16.76
N LEU A 219 24.75 2.45 17.91
CA LEU A 219 24.84 3.17 19.18
C LEU A 219 26.26 3.68 19.36
N GLY A 220 26.40 4.99 19.64
CA GLY A 220 27.68 5.62 19.91
C GLY A 220 28.28 5.20 21.25
#